data_f6ac8c1ce4fdd3b4074b4fafefde9377
#
_entry.id   f6ac8c1ce4fdd3b4074b4fafefde9377
#
_cell.length_a   1.000
_cell.length_b   1.000
_cell.length_c   1.000
_cell.angle_alpha   90.00
_cell.angle_beta   90.00
_cell.angle_gamma   90.00
#
_symmetry.space_group_name_H-M   'P 1'
#
loop_
_entity.id
_entity.type
_entity.pdbx_description
1 polymer ?
#
loop_
_entity_poly.entity_id
_entity_poly.type
_entity_poly.pdbx_seq_one_letter_code
_entity_poly.pdbx_strand_id
1 'polypeptide(L)'
;MITSITLDNKLGGIASSLVSYSKALNIKGIKHHIILPNNATIIDSLACLPNVTIHSLPKLSLKLHLALQLTFKPNIRKLLKDSKLVLVHNAKILTSVSKHTSKCALINHSGKLRGLKHSSMNIFITRAGMARFQQAYPNSPSAYYVINHGFEVSHNSSAKLIERTQEDFTIISAGRFVPKKGFIDLLKAARILTEKGIKFKMKIFGDGQLKQSLESFINENNLDQVTLMGWSDKLKDEFIKGDIFCIPSHQEPFGLIIGEALLAGLPVVSTKTDGGLEIFGEEDTESKGGILVEIESPDKIAEAIEKLMDEDKRITLANNAKNNIESNFSLENLATNLSKLINE
;
A
#
# COMPACT_ATOMS: atom_id res chain seq x y z
N MET A 1 -10.25 21.25 11.03
CA MET A 1 -9.50 20.30 11.87
C MET A 1 -10.06 18.91 11.64
N ILE A 2 -9.17 17.95 11.40
CA ILE A 2 -9.45 16.52 11.19
C ILE A 2 -8.76 15.73 12.29
N THR A 3 -9.36 14.63 12.72
CA THR A 3 -8.71 13.72 13.67
C THR A 3 -8.63 12.32 13.07
N SER A 4 -7.44 11.71 13.06
CA SER A 4 -7.25 10.28 12.77
C SER A 4 -7.03 9.50 14.05
N ILE A 5 -7.55 8.27 14.10
CA ILE A 5 -7.34 7.38 15.24
C ILE A 5 -6.96 5.98 14.77
N THR A 6 -5.87 5.43 15.33
CA THR A 6 -5.37 4.08 15.02
C THR A 6 -4.87 3.34 16.26
N LEU A 7 -4.92 2.01 16.19
CA LEU A 7 -4.32 1.09 17.17
C LEU A 7 -2.95 0.57 16.75
N ASP A 8 -2.55 0.84 15.52
CA ASP A 8 -1.32 0.30 14.97
C ASP A 8 -0.11 1.04 15.53
N ASN A 9 0.92 0.27 15.90
CA ASN A 9 2.15 0.78 16.47
C ASN A 9 3.40 0.35 15.70
N LYS A 10 3.26 -0.52 14.68
CA LYS A 10 4.36 -1.01 13.85
C LYS A 10 4.26 -0.43 12.44
N LEU A 11 5.39 -0.37 11.74
CA LEU A 11 5.42 -0.07 10.32
C LEU A 11 4.56 -1.08 9.55
N GLY A 12 3.83 -0.58 8.55
CA GLY A 12 2.92 -1.36 7.70
C GLY A 12 1.96 -0.47 6.94
N GLY A 13 1.10 -1.03 6.10
CA GLY A 13 0.21 -0.28 5.21
C GLY A 13 -0.63 0.80 5.90
N ILE A 14 -1.19 0.54 7.10
CA ILE A 14 -1.96 1.55 7.86
C ILE A 14 -1.07 2.70 8.33
N ALA A 15 0.12 2.39 8.85
CA ALA A 15 1.06 3.41 9.30
C ALA A 15 1.53 4.30 8.14
N SER A 16 1.93 3.71 7.01
CA SER A 16 2.30 4.45 5.80
C SER A 16 1.14 5.29 5.26
N SER A 17 -0.08 4.75 5.26
CA SER A 17 -1.29 5.49 4.88
C SER A 17 -1.53 6.71 5.76
N LEU A 18 -1.38 6.57 7.08
CA LEU A 18 -1.57 7.67 8.01
C LEU A 18 -0.57 8.80 7.77
N VAL A 19 0.68 8.48 7.46
CA VAL A 19 1.69 9.48 7.05
C VAL A 19 1.27 10.17 5.75
N SER A 20 0.83 9.42 4.72
CA SER A 20 0.35 10.00 3.45
C SER A 20 -0.86 10.93 3.67
N TYR A 21 -1.84 10.53 4.48
CA TYR A 21 -2.99 11.36 4.84
C TYR A 21 -2.56 12.65 5.56
N SER A 22 -1.59 12.55 6.48
CA SER A 22 -1.08 13.71 7.21
C SER A 22 -0.35 14.68 6.27
N LYS A 23 0.48 14.19 5.36
CA LYS A 23 1.14 14.99 4.32
C LYS A 23 0.12 15.67 3.40
N ALA A 24 -0.88 14.94 2.94
CA ALA A 24 -1.95 15.45 2.08
C ALA A 24 -2.76 16.57 2.77
N LEU A 25 -3.17 16.38 4.03
CA LEU A 25 -3.86 17.41 4.81
C LEU A 25 -2.98 18.64 5.05
N ASN A 26 -1.67 18.43 5.26
CA ASN A 26 -0.70 19.50 5.42
C ASN A 26 -0.56 20.36 4.15
N ILE A 27 -0.60 19.78 2.94
CA ILE A 27 -0.61 20.50 1.65
C ILE A 27 -1.78 21.51 1.60
N LYS A 28 -2.95 21.14 2.16
CA LYS A 28 -4.15 22.01 2.22
C LYS A 28 -4.20 22.93 3.45
N GLY A 29 -3.15 22.97 4.27
CA GLY A 29 -3.12 23.74 5.51
C GLY A 29 -4.14 23.27 6.56
N ILE A 30 -4.66 22.04 6.46
CA ILE A 30 -5.68 21.49 7.35
C ILE A 30 -5.00 20.93 8.59
N LYS A 31 -5.38 21.42 9.77
CA LYS A 31 -4.91 20.88 11.06
C LYS A 31 -5.35 19.42 11.21
N HIS A 32 -4.36 18.55 11.46
CA HIS A 32 -4.55 17.12 11.62
C HIS A 32 -4.12 16.67 13.01
N HIS A 33 -5.06 16.21 13.80
CA HIS A 33 -4.82 15.60 15.11
C HIS A 33 -4.78 14.08 14.96
N ILE A 34 -3.79 13.44 15.58
CA ILE A 34 -3.59 12.00 15.45
C ILE A 34 -3.58 11.37 16.83
N ILE A 35 -4.49 10.42 17.05
CA ILE A 35 -4.56 9.61 18.26
C ILE A 35 -3.98 8.23 17.93
N LEU A 36 -2.87 7.86 18.59
CA LEU A 36 -2.15 6.62 18.33
C LEU A 36 -1.45 6.09 19.59
N PRO A 37 -0.97 4.82 19.58
CA PRO A 37 -0.18 4.27 20.67
C PRO A 37 1.14 5.03 20.86
N ASN A 38 1.56 5.24 22.14
CA ASN A 38 2.80 5.96 22.47
C ASN A 38 4.09 5.28 22.01
N ASN A 39 4.03 4.01 21.61
CA ASN A 39 5.13 3.25 21.03
C ASN A 39 4.98 3.04 19.52
N ALA A 40 4.26 3.92 18.83
CA ALA A 40 4.11 3.83 17.39
C ALA A 40 5.38 4.35 16.69
N THR A 41 5.89 3.54 15.75
CA THR A 41 7.15 3.80 15.03
C THR A 41 7.13 4.99 14.10
N ILE A 42 5.92 5.53 13.78
CA ILE A 42 5.73 6.66 12.85
C ILE A 42 5.66 8.02 13.54
N ILE A 43 5.80 8.07 14.87
CA ILE A 43 5.67 9.34 15.65
C ILE A 43 6.62 10.41 15.13
N ASP A 44 7.90 10.07 14.96
CA ASP A 44 8.91 11.03 14.52
C ASP A 44 8.62 11.57 13.12
N SER A 45 8.21 10.69 12.19
CA SER A 45 7.83 11.08 10.82
C SER A 45 6.61 12.00 10.78
N LEU A 46 5.69 11.90 11.73
CA LEU A 46 4.50 12.74 11.84
C LEU A 46 4.80 14.06 12.55
N ALA A 47 5.67 14.04 13.55
CA ALA A 47 6.03 15.22 14.35
C ALA A 47 6.73 16.30 13.53
N CYS A 48 7.38 15.94 12.41
CA CYS A 48 8.02 16.88 11.50
C CYS A 48 7.03 17.73 10.67
N LEU A 49 5.73 17.37 10.66
CA LEU A 49 4.74 18.05 9.82
C LEU A 49 4.09 19.23 10.58
N PRO A 50 4.10 20.47 10.03
CA PRO A 50 3.73 21.68 10.78
C PRO A 50 2.28 21.75 11.25
N ASN A 51 1.34 21.10 10.55
CA ASN A 51 -0.08 21.12 10.88
C ASN A 51 -0.54 19.84 11.61
N VAL A 52 0.40 19.02 12.11
CA VAL A 52 0.11 17.77 12.79
C VAL A 52 0.28 17.92 14.31
N THR A 53 -0.69 17.43 15.07
CA THR A 53 -0.64 17.33 16.53
C THR A 53 -0.86 15.89 16.96
N ILE A 54 0.09 15.31 17.68
CA ILE A 54 0.06 13.92 18.12
C ILE A 54 -0.47 13.82 19.55
N HIS A 55 -1.47 12.94 19.73
CA HIS A 55 -2.03 12.55 21.04
C HIS A 55 -1.70 11.09 21.27
N SER A 56 -0.55 10.84 21.89
CA SER A 56 -0.12 9.48 22.21
C SER A 56 -0.79 8.94 23.46
N LEU A 57 -1.24 7.68 23.40
CA LEU A 57 -1.85 6.97 24.52
C LEU A 57 -1.18 5.62 24.74
N PRO A 58 -1.06 5.13 26.01
CA PRO A 58 -0.58 3.78 26.23
C PRO A 58 -1.43 2.76 25.46
N LYS A 59 -0.80 1.84 24.75
CA LYS A 59 -1.50 0.83 23.92
C LYS A 59 -2.48 -0.02 24.72
N LEU A 60 -2.11 -0.35 25.97
CA LEU A 60 -2.96 -1.09 26.89
C LEU A 60 -4.21 -0.28 27.25
N SER A 61 -4.04 1.03 27.52
CA SER A 61 -5.15 1.96 27.80
C SER A 61 -6.11 2.05 26.61
N LEU A 62 -5.59 2.16 25.38
CA LEU A 62 -6.43 2.16 24.17
C LEU A 62 -7.21 0.85 24.03
N LYS A 63 -6.56 -0.31 24.22
CA LYS A 63 -7.22 -1.62 24.17
C LYS A 63 -8.25 -1.80 25.27
N LEU A 64 -7.95 -1.33 26.49
CA LEU A 64 -8.85 -1.43 27.64
C LEU A 64 -10.10 -0.56 27.46
N HIS A 65 -9.93 0.68 26.96
CA HIS A 65 -11.06 1.56 26.60
C HIS A 65 -11.97 0.90 25.57
N LEU A 66 -11.40 0.12 24.64
CA LEU A 66 -12.15 -0.62 23.64
C LEU A 66 -12.88 -1.84 24.21
N ALA A 67 -12.18 -2.64 25.01
CA ALA A 67 -12.72 -3.88 25.58
C ALA A 67 -13.84 -3.62 26.58
N LEU A 68 -13.69 -2.58 27.40
CA LEU A 68 -14.64 -2.20 28.45
C LEU A 68 -15.65 -1.12 27.98
N GLN A 69 -15.60 -0.70 26.70
CA GLN A 69 -16.41 0.39 26.16
C GLN A 69 -16.32 1.68 27.01
N LEU A 70 -15.19 1.89 27.68
CA LEU A 70 -14.97 3.08 28.51
C LEU A 70 -14.96 4.35 27.65
N THR A 71 -15.39 5.42 28.22
CA THR A 71 -15.34 6.74 27.57
C THR A 71 -13.91 7.27 27.55
N PHE A 72 -13.48 7.86 26.44
CA PHE A 72 -12.18 8.53 26.34
C PHE A 72 -12.05 9.65 27.39
N LYS A 73 -10.81 9.99 27.75
CA LYS A 73 -10.50 11.14 28.63
C LYS A 73 -11.19 12.41 28.11
N PRO A 74 -11.57 13.37 28.96
CA PRO A 74 -12.30 14.56 28.58
C PRO A 74 -11.69 15.35 27.41
N ASN A 75 -10.37 15.51 27.37
CA ASN A 75 -9.65 16.19 26.30
C ASN A 75 -9.77 15.45 24.95
N ILE A 76 -9.71 14.12 24.94
CA ILE A 76 -9.89 13.30 23.71
C ILE A 76 -11.35 13.36 23.26
N ARG A 77 -12.32 13.29 24.19
CA ARG A 77 -13.75 13.43 23.86
C ARG A 77 -14.05 14.79 23.22
N LYS A 78 -13.50 15.86 23.78
CA LYS A 78 -13.62 17.20 23.22
C LYS A 78 -13.02 17.26 21.81
N LEU A 79 -11.82 16.72 21.64
CA LEU A 79 -11.16 16.67 20.32
C LEU A 79 -12.01 15.96 19.27
N LEU A 80 -12.56 14.77 19.59
CA LEU A 80 -13.43 14.01 18.67
C LEU A 80 -14.70 14.80 18.31
N LYS A 81 -15.31 15.48 19.30
CA LYS A 81 -16.53 16.29 19.10
C LYS A 81 -16.26 17.53 18.24
N ASP A 82 -15.12 18.19 18.44
CA ASP A 82 -14.76 19.43 17.75
C ASP A 82 -14.19 19.18 16.34
N SER A 83 -13.91 17.93 15.98
CA SER A 83 -13.41 17.57 14.65
C SER A 83 -14.50 17.66 13.59
N LYS A 84 -14.17 18.25 12.43
CA LYS A 84 -15.06 18.25 11.25
C LYS A 84 -15.29 16.83 10.73
N LEU A 85 -14.25 15.98 10.81
CA LEU A 85 -14.31 14.57 10.44
C LEU A 85 -13.30 13.78 11.28
N VAL A 86 -13.68 12.58 11.73
CA VAL A 86 -12.81 11.64 12.41
C VAL A 86 -12.56 10.43 11.51
N LEU A 87 -11.29 10.21 11.12
CA LEU A 87 -10.87 9.10 10.32
C LEU A 87 -10.48 7.92 11.21
N VAL A 88 -11.22 6.84 11.13
CA VAL A 88 -11.04 5.63 11.94
C VAL A 88 -10.31 4.58 11.11
N HIS A 89 -9.07 4.25 11.48
CA HIS A 89 -8.23 3.31 10.72
C HIS A 89 -8.41 1.84 11.13
N ASN A 90 -9.11 1.57 12.22
CA ASN A 90 -9.37 0.21 12.70
C ASN A 90 -10.84 0.03 13.06
N ALA A 91 -11.53 -0.89 12.41
CA ALA A 91 -12.96 -1.15 12.65
C ALA A 91 -13.30 -1.44 14.13
N LYS A 92 -12.35 -1.99 14.89
CA LYS A 92 -12.53 -2.34 16.32
C LYS A 92 -12.79 -1.14 17.22
N ILE A 93 -12.37 0.07 16.82
CA ILE A 93 -12.58 1.29 17.63
C ILE A 93 -13.78 2.12 17.19
N LEU A 94 -14.40 1.76 16.08
CA LEU A 94 -15.51 2.54 15.50
C LEU A 94 -16.62 2.80 16.53
N THR A 95 -17.12 1.75 17.19
CA THR A 95 -18.21 1.87 18.18
C THR A 95 -17.86 2.79 19.34
N SER A 96 -16.60 2.80 19.79
CA SER A 96 -16.16 3.70 20.85
C SER A 96 -16.06 5.16 20.39
N VAL A 97 -15.63 5.38 19.14
CA VAL A 97 -15.54 6.73 18.54
C VAL A 97 -16.92 7.30 18.24
N SER A 98 -17.82 6.51 17.65
CA SER A 98 -19.16 6.95 17.25
C SER A 98 -20.04 7.38 18.43
N LYS A 99 -19.73 6.96 19.67
CA LYS A 99 -20.38 7.48 20.89
C LYS A 99 -20.07 8.97 21.15
N HIS A 100 -19.02 9.52 20.56
CA HIS A 100 -18.54 10.88 20.82
C HIS A 100 -18.70 11.82 19.63
N THR A 101 -18.87 11.28 18.43
CA THR A 101 -19.11 12.07 17.21
C THR A 101 -19.89 11.24 16.18
N SER A 102 -20.83 11.88 15.49
CA SER A 102 -21.51 11.32 14.31
C SER A 102 -20.66 11.51 13.04
N LYS A 103 -19.69 12.39 13.06
CA LYS A 103 -18.83 12.75 11.92
C LYS A 103 -17.60 11.84 11.89
N CYS A 104 -17.77 10.54 11.67
CA CYS A 104 -16.66 9.60 11.58
C CYS A 104 -16.77 8.72 10.34
N ALA A 105 -15.63 8.50 9.70
CA ALA A 105 -15.48 7.61 8.56
C ALA A 105 -14.56 6.45 8.89
N LEU A 106 -14.96 5.23 8.58
CA LEU A 106 -14.13 4.04 8.72
C LEU A 106 -13.36 3.80 7.42
N ILE A 107 -12.02 3.76 7.51
CA ILE A 107 -11.15 3.48 6.36
C ILE A 107 -10.91 1.97 6.25
N ASN A 108 -11.26 1.40 5.11
CA ASN A 108 -11.05 -0.02 4.83
C ASN A 108 -9.68 -0.30 4.19
N HIS A 109 -8.67 -0.54 5.02
CA HIS A 109 -7.31 -0.87 4.57
C HIS A 109 -7.09 -2.32 4.17
N SER A 110 -8.00 -3.24 4.47
CA SER A 110 -7.73 -4.68 4.36
C SER A 110 -8.62 -5.43 3.37
N GLY A 111 -9.56 -4.77 2.73
CA GLY A 111 -10.58 -5.39 1.89
C GLY A 111 -11.60 -6.24 2.67
N LYS A 112 -11.47 -6.38 4.00
CA LYS A 112 -12.42 -7.12 4.84
C LYS A 112 -13.66 -6.28 5.12
N LEU A 113 -14.84 -6.87 5.00
CA LEU A 113 -16.10 -6.17 5.18
C LEU A 113 -16.54 -6.03 6.65
N ARG A 114 -15.83 -6.69 7.59
CA ARG A 114 -16.18 -6.68 9.01
C ARG A 114 -16.19 -5.26 9.59
N GLY A 115 -17.29 -4.88 10.21
CA GLY A 115 -17.46 -3.59 10.87
C GLY A 115 -17.99 -2.47 9.98
N LEU A 116 -17.86 -2.58 8.65
CA LEU A 116 -18.29 -1.54 7.71
C LEU A 116 -19.80 -1.26 7.76
N LYS A 117 -20.63 -2.29 7.94
CA LYS A 117 -22.09 -2.15 8.05
C LYS A 117 -22.56 -1.32 9.25
N HIS A 118 -21.69 -1.11 10.22
CA HIS A 118 -21.99 -0.32 11.44
C HIS A 118 -21.44 1.10 11.38
N SER A 119 -20.80 1.47 10.29
CA SER A 119 -20.30 2.82 10.06
C SER A 119 -21.33 3.64 9.28
N SER A 120 -21.52 4.90 9.63
CA SER A 120 -22.34 5.82 8.84
C SER A 120 -21.64 6.26 7.54
N MET A 121 -20.31 6.20 7.52
CA MET A 121 -19.48 6.57 6.37
C MET A 121 -18.30 5.61 6.26
N ASN A 122 -18.06 5.10 5.05
CA ASN A 122 -16.95 4.21 4.75
C ASN A 122 -16.06 4.80 3.65
N ILE A 123 -14.75 4.73 3.85
CA ILE A 123 -13.75 5.07 2.84
C ILE A 123 -13.07 3.78 2.39
N PHE A 124 -13.18 3.48 1.12
CA PHE A 124 -12.49 2.35 0.49
C PHE A 124 -11.22 2.86 -0.21
N ILE A 125 -10.15 2.09 -0.14
CA ILE A 125 -8.90 2.42 -0.79
C ILE A 125 -8.84 1.94 -2.25
N THR A 126 -9.84 1.13 -2.68
CA THR A 126 -9.99 0.63 -4.05
C THR A 126 -11.46 0.54 -4.44
N ARG A 127 -11.76 0.67 -5.75
CA ARG A 127 -13.10 0.47 -6.33
C ARG A 127 -13.59 -0.96 -6.10
N ALA A 128 -12.71 -1.96 -6.26
CA ALA A 128 -13.06 -3.36 -6.02
C ALA A 128 -13.51 -3.61 -4.57
N GLY A 129 -12.85 -2.97 -3.59
CA GLY A 129 -13.27 -3.03 -2.18
C GLY A 129 -14.66 -2.44 -1.94
N MET A 130 -14.96 -1.30 -2.58
CA MET A 130 -16.27 -0.67 -2.52
C MET A 130 -17.34 -1.55 -3.19
N ALA A 131 -17.08 -2.08 -4.37
CA ALA A 131 -18.02 -2.94 -5.09
C ALA A 131 -18.40 -4.19 -4.28
N ARG A 132 -17.43 -4.85 -3.64
CA ARG A 132 -17.71 -5.97 -2.73
C ARG A 132 -18.57 -5.57 -1.53
N PHE A 133 -18.38 -4.38 -0.99
CA PHE A 133 -19.24 -3.89 0.09
C PHE A 133 -20.68 -3.68 -0.39
N GLN A 134 -20.86 -3.03 -1.53
CA GLN A 134 -22.19 -2.80 -2.13
C GLN A 134 -22.91 -4.12 -2.43
N GLN A 135 -22.18 -5.10 -2.97
CA GLN A 135 -22.74 -6.44 -3.23
C GLN A 135 -23.16 -7.16 -1.95
N ALA A 136 -22.34 -7.08 -0.89
CA ALA A 136 -22.63 -7.75 0.38
C ALA A 136 -23.70 -7.04 1.21
N TYR A 137 -23.86 -5.74 1.04
CA TYR A 137 -24.81 -4.91 1.81
C TYR A 137 -25.55 -3.92 0.90
N PRO A 138 -26.40 -4.41 -0.04
CA PRO A 138 -27.05 -3.56 -1.06
C PRO A 138 -27.96 -2.50 -0.47
N ASN A 139 -28.52 -2.74 0.73
CA ASN A 139 -29.42 -1.83 1.43
C ASN A 139 -28.72 -1.10 2.59
N SER A 140 -27.39 -0.98 2.57
CA SER A 140 -26.68 -0.23 3.61
C SER A 140 -26.99 1.26 3.53
N PRO A 141 -27.37 1.92 4.65
CA PRO A 141 -27.58 3.35 4.68
C PRO A 141 -26.27 4.15 4.76
N SER A 142 -25.12 3.47 4.77
CA SER A 142 -23.80 4.11 4.90
C SER A 142 -23.47 4.91 3.64
N ALA A 143 -22.96 6.13 3.81
CA ALA A 143 -22.24 6.81 2.74
C ALA A 143 -20.92 6.08 2.48
N TYR A 144 -20.48 6.03 1.21
CA TYR A 144 -19.22 5.38 0.86
C TYR A 144 -18.47 6.10 -0.27
N TYR A 145 -17.16 6.17 -0.12
CA TYR A 145 -16.25 6.90 -1.00
C TYR A 145 -15.06 6.02 -1.35
N VAL A 146 -14.50 6.20 -2.53
CA VAL A 146 -13.18 5.66 -2.89
C VAL A 146 -12.17 6.78 -2.76
N ILE A 147 -11.21 6.61 -1.86
CA ILE A 147 -10.08 7.53 -1.68
C ILE A 147 -8.80 6.69 -1.67
N ASN A 148 -8.09 6.70 -2.79
CA ASN A 148 -6.84 5.98 -2.95
C ASN A 148 -5.73 6.56 -2.05
N HIS A 149 -4.69 5.78 -1.79
CA HIS A 149 -3.47 6.29 -1.16
C HIS A 149 -2.74 7.24 -2.10
N GLY A 150 -2.07 8.24 -1.52
CA GLY A 150 -1.25 9.20 -2.24
C GLY A 150 0.25 8.94 -2.05
N PHE A 151 1.00 9.19 -3.10
CA PHE A 151 2.46 9.10 -3.11
C PHE A 151 3.08 10.49 -3.22
N GLU A 152 4.23 10.66 -2.58
CA GLU A 152 5.02 11.87 -2.68
C GLU A 152 5.80 11.86 -4.00
N VAL A 153 5.40 12.73 -4.91
CA VAL A 153 6.05 12.87 -6.21
C VAL A 153 7.13 13.94 -6.11
N SER A 154 8.37 13.58 -6.43
CA SER A 154 9.47 14.54 -6.54
C SER A 154 9.57 15.06 -7.96
N HIS A 155 9.26 16.33 -8.17
CA HIS A 155 9.38 16.98 -9.47
C HIS A 155 10.82 17.05 -9.99
N ASN A 156 11.83 16.85 -9.12
CA ASN A 156 13.25 16.93 -9.47
C ASN A 156 13.89 15.57 -9.79
N SER A 157 13.17 14.47 -9.63
CA SER A 157 13.64 13.17 -10.10
C SER A 157 13.25 12.99 -11.57
N SER A 158 14.04 13.57 -12.50
CA SER A 158 14.20 12.88 -13.77
C SER A 158 14.60 11.46 -13.37
N ALA A 159 13.76 10.46 -13.68
CA ALA A 159 14.21 9.08 -13.66
C ALA A 159 15.45 9.10 -14.57
N LYS A 160 16.62 9.18 -13.98
CA LYS A 160 17.82 8.87 -14.71
C LYS A 160 17.60 7.42 -15.13
N LEU A 161 17.26 7.24 -16.40
CA LEU A 161 17.68 6.04 -17.10
C LEU A 161 19.18 6.03 -16.91
N ILE A 162 19.64 5.44 -15.81
CA ILE A 162 21.05 5.22 -15.56
C ILE A 162 21.43 4.32 -16.73
N GLU A 163 22.33 4.81 -17.60
CA GLU A 163 23.03 3.93 -18.54
C GLU A 163 23.60 2.81 -17.69
N ARG A 164 22.89 1.66 -17.69
CA ARG A 164 23.25 0.54 -16.84
C ARG A 164 24.30 -0.27 -17.55
N THR A 165 25.47 -0.23 -17.00
CA THR A 165 26.58 -1.11 -17.36
C THR A 165 26.39 -2.54 -16.79
N GLN A 166 25.16 -2.89 -16.31
CA GLN A 166 24.92 -4.22 -15.75
C GLN A 166 24.67 -5.24 -16.85
N GLU A 167 25.50 -6.25 -16.86
CA GLU A 167 25.42 -7.37 -17.81
C GLU A 167 24.18 -8.28 -17.60
N ASP A 168 23.52 -8.23 -16.42
CA ASP A 168 22.42 -9.12 -16.07
C ASP A 168 21.12 -8.37 -15.73
N PHE A 169 20.03 -8.79 -16.37
CA PHE A 169 18.67 -8.32 -16.09
C PHE A 169 18.26 -8.62 -14.64
N THR A 170 17.94 -7.60 -13.87
CA THR A 170 17.66 -7.68 -12.43
C THR A 170 16.19 -7.49 -12.09
N ILE A 171 15.58 -8.52 -11.52
CA ILE A 171 14.20 -8.54 -11.03
C ILE A 171 14.22 -8.24 -9.53
N ILE A 172 13.49 -7.21 -9.10
CA ILE A 172 13.29 -6.92 -7.67
C ILE A 172 11.89 -7.39 -7.27
N SER A 173 11.79 -8.01 -6.10
CA SER A 173 10.52 -8.30 -5.45
C SER A 173 10.62 -8.02 -3.96
N ALA A 174 9.51 -7.62 -3.30
CA ALA A 174 9.56 -7.36 -1.88
C ALA A 174 8.20 -7.54 -1.18
N GLY A 175 8.25 -8.01 0.07
CA GLY A 175 7.07 -8.18 0.89
C GLY A 175 7.27 -9.14 2.05
N ARG A 176 6.27 -9.29 2.89
CA ARG A 176 6.31 -10.29 3.97
C ARG A 176 6.22 -11.71 3.40
N PHE A 177 7.05 -12.62 3.86
CA PHE A 177 7.02 -14.02 3.43
C PHE A 177 5.86 -14.79 4.09
N VAL A 178 4.66 -14.54 3.57
CA VAL A 178 3.40 -15.16 4.00
C VAL A 178 2.61 -15.65 2.76
N PRO A 179 1.72 -16.68 2.89
CA PRO A 179 1.07 -17.32 1.74
C PRO A 179 0.43 -16.35 0.75
N LYS A 180 -0.30 -15.35 1.26
CA LYS A 180 -1.01 -14.38 0.43
C LYS A 180 -0.12 -13.47 -0.42
N LYS A 181 1.22 -13.51 -0.26
CA LYS A 181 2.17 -12.75 -1.05
C LYS A 181 2.74 -13.51 -2.26
N GLY A 182 2.39 -14.79 -2.42
CA GLY A 182 2.60 -15.54 -3.66
C GLY A 182 4.07 -15.77 -4.05
N PHE A 183 5.05 -15.63 -3.14
CA PHE A 183 6.47 -15.77 -3.50
C PHE A 183 6.82 -17.15 -4.06
N ILE A 184 6.09 -18.20 -3.71
CA ILE A 184 6.27 -19.53 -4.31
C ILE A 184 5.98 -19.48 -5.81
N ASP A 185 4.97 -18.73 -6.25
CA ASP A 185 4.65 -18.61 -7.68
C ASP A 185 5.72 -17.82 -8.43
N LEU A 186 6.33 -16.84 -7.78
CA LEU A 186 7.50 -16.14 -8.33
C LEU A 186 8.71 -17.07 -8.49
N LEU A 187 8.96 -17.94 -7.51
CA LEU A 187 10.04 -18.94 -7.60
C LEU A 187 9.77 -19.98 -8.69
N LYS A 188 8.51 -20.40 -8.86
CA LYS A 188 8.11 -21.27 -9.99
C LYS A 188 8.32 -20.56 -11.33
N ALA A 189 7.99 -19.26 -11.42
CA ALA A 189 8.28 -18.46 -12.61
C ALA A 189 9.79 -18.34 -12.88
N ALA A 190 10.60 -18.15 -11.84
CA ALA A 190 12.06 -18.15 -11.95
C ALA A 190 12.59 -19.49 -12.50
N ARG A 191 12.03 -20.62 -12.04
CA ARG A 191 12.37 -21.94 -12.59
C ARG A 191 12.04 -22.05 -14.07
N ILE A 192 10.85 -21.60 -14.51
CA ILE A 192 10.46 -21.61 -15.92
C ILE A 192 11.45 -20.79 -16.77
N LEU A 193 11.85 -19.58 -16.31
CA LEU A 193 12.83 -18.75 -17.00
C LEU A 193 14.20 -19.44 -17.09
N THR A 194 14.62 -20.14 -16.03
CA THR A 194 15.87 -20.90 -16.01
C THR A 194 15.84 -22.07 -16.99
N GLU A 195 14.75 -22.83 -17.02
CA GLU A 195 14.54 -23.95 -17.96
C GLU A 195 14.56 -23.48 -19.43
N LYS A 196 14.15 -22.22 -19.69
CA LYS A 196 14.28 -21.57 -21.01
C LYS A 196 15.69 -21.04 -21.32
N GLY A 197 16.64 -21.16 -20.41
CA GLY A 197 18.00 -20.63 -20.56
C GLY A 197 18.12 -19.10 -20.47
N ILE A 198 17.10 -18.43 -19.93
CA ILE A 198 17.09 -16.97 -19.78
C ILE A 198 17.99 -16.55 -18.63
N LYS A 199 18.89 -15.60 -18.88
CA LYS A 199 19.81 -15.05 -17.87
C LYS A 199 19.15 -13.89 -17.14
N PHE A 200 19.12 -13.95 -15.81
CA PHE A 200 18.59 -12.90 -14.94
C PHE A 200 19.18 -13.01 -13.53
N LYS A 201 19.03 -11.97 -12.74
CA LYS A 201 19.20 -11.99 -11.28
C LYS A 201 17.86 -11.64 -10.63
N MET A 202 17.50 -12.33 -9.55
CA MET A 202 16.27 -12.04 -8.81
C MET A 202 16.61 -11.80 -7.34
N LYS A 203 16.28 -10.61 -6.85
CA LYS A 203 16.48 -10.20 -5.46
C LYS A 203 15.13 -10.07 -4.78
N ILE A 204 14.87 -10.88 -3.75
CA ILE A 204 13.61 -10.89 -3.01
C ILE A 204 13.85 -10.34 -1.60
N PHE A 205 13.28 -9.18 -1.31
CA PHE A 205 13.41 -8.51 -0.02
C PHE A 205 12.23 -8.84 0.88
N GLY A 206 12.51 -9.21 2.13
CA GLY A 206 11.46 -9.50 3.10
C GLY A 206 11.87 -10.53 4.13
N ASP A 207 10.91 -10.81 5.01
CA ASP A 207 11.02 -11.85 6.03
C ASP A 207 9.62 -12.38 6.39
N GLY A 208 9.55 -13.53 7.03
CA GLY A 208 8.29 -14.12 7.47
C GLY A 208 8.33 -15.63 7.58
N GLN A 209 7.17 -16.18 7.94
CA GLN A 209 7.00 -17.61 8.23
C GLN A 209 7.38 -18.56 7.08
N LEU A 210 7.36 -18.09 5.84
CA LEU A 210 7.69 -18.92 4.66
C LEU A 210 9.17 -18.88 4.29
N LYS A 211 10.04 -18.14 5.01
CA LYS A 211 11.46 -17.97 4.64
C LYS A 211 12.14 -19.30 4.38
N GLN A 212 12.07 -20.23 5.32
CA GLN A 212 12.68 -21.55 5.20
C GLN A 212 12.13 -22.34 4.01
N SER A 213 10.82 -22.30 3.76
CA SER A 213 10.22 -22.98 2.61
C SER A 213 10.66 -22.38 1.27
N LEU A 214 10.88 -21.05 1.21
CA LEU A 214 11.42 -20.39 0.01
C LEU A 214 12.89 -20.77 -0.21
N GLU A 215 13.71 -20.81 0.84
CA GLU A 215 15.11 -21.26 0.79
C GLU A 215 15.20 -22.71 0.32
N SER A 216 14.37 -23.62 0.86
CA SER A 216 14.30 -25.02 0.42
C SER A 216 13.95 -25.12 -1.06
N PHE A 217 12.93 -24.39 -1.53
CA PHE A 217 12.51 -24.41 -2.94
C PHE A 217 13.63 -23.93 -3.87
N ILE A 218 14.36 -22.87 -3.51
CA ILE A 218 15.50 -22.34 -4.28
C ILE A 218 16.58 -23.42 -4.42
N ASN A 219 16.97 -24.06 -3.32
CA ASN A 219 18.01 -25.08 -3.30
C ASN A 219 17.60 -26.34 -4.08
N GLU A 220 16.39 -26.85 -3.86
CA GLU A 220 15.86 -28.05 -4.52
C GLU A 220 15.73 -27.89 -6.04
N ASN A 221 15.57 -26.66 -6.53
CA ASN A 221 15.44 -26.36 -7.96
C ASN A 221 16.69 -25.72 -8.57
N ASN A 222 17.83 -25.64 -7.84
CA ASN A 222 19.10 -25.07 -8.29
C ASN A 222 18.93 -23.65 -8.88
N LEU A 223 18.17 -22.76 -8.19
CA LEU A 223 17.91 -21.41 -8.63
C LEU A 223 18.98 -20.43 -8.12
N ASP A 224 20.25 -20.63 -8.53
CA ASP A 224 21.41 -19.86 -8.04
C ASP A 224 21.31 -18.34 -8.31
N GLN A 225 20.53 -17.94 -9.33
CA GLN A 225 20.25 -16.56 -9.70
C GLN A 225 19.23 -15.86 -8.78
N VAL A 226 18.59 -16.58 -7.86
CA VAL A 226 17.60 -16.05 -6.92
C VAL A 226 18.21 -15.88 -5.52
N THR A 227 18.11 -14.70 -4.94
CA THR A 227 18.63 -14.40 -3.61
C THR A 227 17.54 -13.82 -2.71
N LEU A 228 17.36 -14.41 -1.52
CA LEU A 228 16.56 -13.82 -0.44
C LEU A 228 17.42 -12.84 0.35
N MET A 229 17.14 -11.54 0.21
CA MET A 229 17.95 -10.44 0.73
C MET A 229 17.69 -10.12 2.21
N GLY A 230 16.62 -10.70 2.79
CA GLY A 230 16.16 -10.31 4.11
C GLY A 230 15.37 -8.99 4.11
N TRP A 231 15.04 -8.50 5.30
CA TRP A 231 14.35 -7.22 5.45
C TRP A 231 15.29 -6.05 5.16
N SER A 232 14.79 -5.05 4.43
CA SER A 232 15.52 -3.80 4.15
C SER A 232 14.63 -2.58 4.43
N ASP A 233 15.17 -1.60 5.13
CA ASP A 233 14.60 -0.26 5.30
C ASP A 233 14.98 0.70 4.16
N LYS A 234 15.94 0.28 3.31
CA LYS A 234 16.46 1.03 2.15
C LYS A 234 15.97 0.48 0.81
N LEU A 235 14.73 -0.06 0.79
CA LEU A 235 14.20 -0.69 -0.41
C LEU A 235 14.14 0.26 -1.62
N LYS A 236 13.96 1.56 -1.40
CA LYS A 236 13.99 2.57 -2.47
C LYS A 236 15.36 2.63 -3.18
N ASP A 237 16.45 2.45 -2.45
CA ASP A 237 17.80 2.41 -3.03
C ASP A 237 18.03 1.13 -3.85
N GLU A 238 17.34 0.06 -3.50
CA GLU A 238 17.38 -1.20 -4.24
C GLU A 238 16.53 -1.15 -5.52
N PHE A 239 15.40 -0.43 -5.51
CA PHE A 239 14.60 -0.24 -6.72
C PHE A 239 15.42 0.39 -7.85
N ILE A 240 16.26 1.38 -7.54
CA ILE A 240 17.11 2.05 -8.55
C ILE A 240 18.07 1.05 -9.23
N LYS A 241 18.39 -0.07 -8.58
CA LYS A 241 19.29 -1.12 -9.09
C LYS A 241 18.54 -2.22 -9.86
N GLY A 242 17.22 -2.24 -9.87
CA GLY A 242 16.39 -3.23 -10.55
C GLY A 242 16.00 -2.81 -11.96
N ASP A 243 15.69 -3.73 -12.86
CA ASP A 243 15.13 -3.49 -14.18
C ASP A 243 13.62 -3.51 -14.16
N ILE A 244 13.05 -4.38 -13.36
CA ILE A 244 11.61 -4.49 -13.12
C ILE A 244 11.34 -4.81 -11.65
N PHE A 245 10.11 -4.49 -11.22
CA PHE A 245 9.57 -4.96 -9.96
C PHE A 245 8.47 -6.01 -10.22
N CYS A 246 8.54 -7.16 -9.53
CA CYS A 246 7.52 -8.20 -9.62
C CYS A 246 6.83 -8.40 -8.28
N ILE A 247 5.48 -8.32 -8.27
CA ILE A 247 4.66 -8.57 -7.09
C ILE A 247 3.63 -9.67 -7.38
N PRO A 248 3.91 -10.92 -6.96
CA PRO A 248 3.09 -12.11 -7.28
C PRO A 248 1.94 -12.33 -6.29
N SER A 249 1.49 -11.29 -5.60
CA SER A 249 0.54 -11.40 -4.47
C SER A 249 -0.78 -12.04 -4.87
N HIS A 250 -1.32 -12.93 -4.02
CA HIS A 250 -2.70 -13.42 -4.14
C HIS A 250 -3.69 -12.42 -3.55
N GLN A 251 -3.24 -11.60 -2.59
CA GLN A 251 -4.05 -10.57 -1.96
C GLN A 251 -3.20 -9.33 -1.71
N GLU A 252 -3.54 -8.25 -2.37
CA GLU A 252 -2.97 -6.93 -2.18
C GLU A 252 -4.08 -5.88 -2.16
N PRO A 253 -4.44 -5.34 -0.99
CA PRO A 253 -5.57 -4.42 -0.89
C PRO A 253 -5.40 -3.13 -1.69
N PHE A 254 -4.18 -2.56 -1.74
CA PHE A 254 -3.83 -1.42 -2.57
C PHE A 254 -2.46 -1.57 -3.23
N GLY A 255 -1.47 -2.07 -2.46
CA GLY A 255 -0.11 -2.25 -2.98
C GLY A 255 0.72 -0.97 -2.98
N LEU A 256 0.92 -0.35 -1.80
CA LEU A 256 1.79 0.82 -1.67
C LEU A 256 3.16 0.59 -2.32
N ILE A 257 3.69 -0.62 -2.21
CA ILE A 257 4.98 -1.00 -2.80
C ILE A 257 4.97 -0.96 -4.33
N ILE A 258 3.79 -1.16 -4.97
CA ILE A 258 3.64 -1.00 -6.43
C ILE A 258 3.91 0.46 -6.80
N GLY A 259 3.24 1.40 -6.13
CA GLY A 259 3.45 2.82 -6.37
C GLY A 259 4.87 3.30 -6.05
N GLU A 260 5.49 2.74 -5.01
CA GLU A 260 6.90 3.02 -4.67
C GLU A 260 7.86 2.56 -5.78
N ALA A 261 7.63 1.39 -6.38
CA ALA A 261 8.40 0.88 -7.50
C ALA A 261 8.19 1.71 -8.78
N LEU A 262 6.94 2.07 -9.09
CA LEU A 262 6.61 2.93 -10.24
C LEU A 262 7.24 4.32 -10.12
N LEU A 263 7.27 4.92 -8.91
CA LEU A 263 7.97 6.19 -8.65
C LEU A 263 9.48 6.09 -8.82
N ALA A 264 10.06 4.92 -8.56
CA ALA A 264 11.47 4.67 -8.81
C ALA A 264 11.78 4.41 -10.29
N GLY A 265 10.77 4.46 -11.17
CA GLY A 265 10.89 4.24 -12.60
C GLY A 265 10.96 2.76 -12.99
N LEU A 266 10.56 1.83 -12.12
CA LEU A 266 10.52 0.41 -12.45
C LEU A 266 9.18 0.04 -13.10
N PRO A 267 9.17 -0.57 -14.29
CA PRO A 267 8.01 -1.29 -14.78
C PRO A 267 7.63 -2.42 -13.82
N VAL A 268 6.32 -2.65 -13.67
CA VAL A 268 5.83 -3.61 -12.68
C VAL A 268 5.10 -4.78 -13.34
N VAL A 269 5.49 -6.00 -12.98
CA VAL A 269 4.66 -7.20 -13.19
C VAL A 269 3.87 -7.44 -11.90
N SER A 270 2.54 -7.36 -11.98
CA SER A 270 1.64 -7.54 -10.84
C SER A 270 0.54 -8.54 -11.16
N THR A 271 0.13 -9.28 -10.15
CA THR A 271 -1.09 -10.09 -10.24
C THR A 271 -2.34 -9.21 -10.16
N LYS A 272 -3.47 -9.69 -10.73
CA LYS A 272 -4.80 -9.04 -10.74
C LYS A 272 -5.45 -9.04 -9.35
N THR A 273 -4.76 -8.46 -8.37
CA THR A 273 -5.30 -8.18 -7.04
C THR A 273 -6.07 -6.87 -7.05
N ASP A 274 -6.82 -6.57 -5.97
CA ASP A 274 -7.53 -5.28 -5.85
C ASP A 274 -6.59 -4.08 -6.11
N GLY A 275 -5.39 -4.12 -5.53
CA GLY A 275 -4.40 -3.05 -5.69
C GLY A 275 -3.80 -3.00 -7.10
N GLY A 276 -3.51 -4.16 -7.70
CA GLY A 276 -3.05 -4.23 -9.08
C GLY A 276 -4.08 -3.64 -10.06
N LEU A 277 -5.34 -4.06 -9.91
CA LEU A 277 -6.46 -3.55 -10.72
C LEU A 277 -6.74 -2.06 -10.49
N GLU A 278 -6.59 -1.56 -9.24
CA GLU A 278 -6.80 -0.14 -8.95
C GLU A 278 -5.73 0.74 -9.59
N ILE A 279 -4.46 0.30 -9.57
CA ILE A 279 -3.32 1.08 -10.07
C ILE A 279 -3.23 1.01 -11.61
N PHE A 280 -3.44 -0.19 -12.19
CA PHE A 280 -3.23 -0.40 -13.63
C PHE A 280 -4.53 -0.45 -14.44
N GLY A 281 -5.71 -0.62 -13.80
CA GLY A 281 -6.97 -0.91 -14.48
C GLY A 281 -7.00 -2.35 -15.02
N GLU A 282 -8.03 -2.68 -15.78
CA GLU A 282 -8.20 -3.99 -16.42
C GLU A 282 -7.65 -4.00 -17.85
N GLU A 283 -7.76 -2.87 -18.54
CA GLU A 283 -7.35 -2.68 -19.92
C GLU A 283 -6.15 -1.75 -20.01
N ASP A 284 -5.33 -1.93 -21.04
CA ASP A 284 -4.16 -1.10 -21.36
C ASP A 284 -3.25 -0.82 -20.13
N THR A 285 -2.88 -1.89 -19.44
CA THR A 285 -2.05 -1.78 -18.22
C THR A 285 -0.65 -1.26 -18.52
N GLU A 286 -0.15 -1.47 -19.75
CA GLU A 286 1.15 -1.00 -20.21
C GLU A 286 1.24 0.53 -20.27
N SER A 287 0.15 1.22 -20.66
CA SER A 287 0.09 2.70 -20.61
C SER A 287 0.18 3.27 -19.19
N LYS A 288 0.07 2.41 -18.17
CA LYS A 288 0.18 2.76 -16.75
C LYS A 288 1.46 2.23 -16.10
N GLY A 289 2.37 1.69 -16.90
CA GLY A 289 3.69 1.26 -16.45
C GLY A 289 3.76 -0.16 -15.89
N GLY A 290 2.79 -1.05 -16.21
CA GLY A 290 2.81 -2.41 -15.71
C GLY A 290 2.15 -3.44 -16.62
N ILE A 291 2.38 -4.71 -16.28
CA ILE A 291 1.70 -5.86 -16.87
C ILE A 291 0.96 -6.59 -15.76
N LEU A 292 -0.37 -6.75 -15.93
CA LEU A 292 -1.18 -7.55 -15.02
C LEU A 292 -1.28 -9.00 -15.52
N VAL A 293 -1.10 -9.92 -14.59
CA VAL A 293 -1.23 -11.37 -14.82
C VAL A 293 -2.22 -11.99 -13.86
N GLU A 294 -2.74 -13.17 -14.18
CA GLU A 294 -3.65 -13.89 -13.29
C GLU A 294 -2.94 -14.30 -11.98
N ILE A 295 -3.72 -14.37 -10.90
CA ILE A 295 -3.25 -14.86 -9.60
C ILE A 295 -2.90 -16.35 -9.73
N GLU A 296 -1.88 -16.82 -9.00
CA GLU A 296 -1.43 -18.23 -9.00
C GLU A 296 -1.06 -18.76 -10.39
N SER A 297 -0.50 -17.90 -11.26
CA SER A 297 -0.12 -18.22 -12.64
C SER A 297 1.38 -17.98 -12.88
N PRO A 298 2.26 -18.86 -12.41
CA PRO A 298 3.72 -18.73 -12.57
C PRO A 298 4.16 -18.61 -14.04
N ASP A 299 3.50 -19.32 -14.95
CA ASP A 299 3.71 -19.24 -16.39
C ASP A 299 3.47 -17.82 -16.92
N LYS A 300 2.38 -17.18 -16.52
CA LYS A 300 2.06 -15.80 -16.92
C LYS A 300 3.02 -14.78 -16.30
N ILE A 301 3.48 -15.02 -15.08
CA ILE A 301 4.52 -14.20 -14.46
C ILE A 301 5.82 -14.30 -15.29
N ALA A 302 6.24 -15.52 -15.67
CA ALA A 302 7.43 -15.74 -16.48
C ALA A 302 7.30 -15.09 -17.87
N GLU A 303 6.18 -15.26 -18.57
CA GLU A 303 5.89 -14.60 -19.86
C GLU A 303 5.95 -13.06 -19.76
N ALA A 304 5.41 -12.49 -18.69
CA ALA A 304 5.42 -11.04 -18.48
C ALA A 304 6.85 -10.52 -18.21
N ILE A 305 7.63 -11.26 -17.42
CA ILE A 305 9.05 -10.94 -17.18
C ILE A 305 9.83 -11.00 -18.49
N GLU A 306 9.65 -12.06 -19.29
CA GLU A 306 10.31 -12.25 -20.57
C GLU A 306 10.01 -11.10 -21.54
N LYS A 307 8.77 -10.62 -21.62
CA LYS A 307 8.39 -9.45 -22.40
C LYS A 307 9.11 -8.17 -21.98
N LEU A 308 9.44 -8.04 -20.70
CA LEU A 308 10.12 -6.87 -20.15
C LEU A 308 11.66 -6.99 -20.22
N MET A 309 12.21 -8.05 -20.80
CA MET A 309 13.62 -8.10 -21.17
C MET A 309 13.93 -7.22 -22.38
N ASP A 310 12.93 -6.88 -23.19
CA ASP A 310 13.05 -5.87 -24.23
C ASP A 310 13.25 -4.48 -23.59
N GLU A 311 14.36 -3.83 -23.94
CA GLU A 311 14.77 -2.56 -23.33
C GLU A 311 13.84 -1.41 -23.72
N ASP A 312 13.46 -1.30 -24.97
CA ASP A 312 12.57 -0.23 -25.46
C ASP A 312 11.22 -0.31 -24.78
N LYS A 313 10.73 -1.54 -24.58
CA LYS A 313 9.48 -1.77 -23.85
C LYS A 313 9.63 -1.36 -22.38
N ARG A 314 10.73 -1.70 -21.70
CA ARG A 314 10.99 -1.28 -20.32
C ARG A 314 11.02 0.25 -20.20
N ILE A 315 11.73 0.92 -21.08
CA ILE A 315 11.82 2.39 -21.11
C ILE A 315 10.43 3.01 -21.29
N THR A 316 9.64 2.49 -22.20
CA THR A 316 8.27 2.96 -22.44
C THR A 316 7.40 2.81 -21.20
N LEU A 317 7.43 1.62 -20.56
CA LEU A 317 6.64 1.38 -19.36
C LEU A 317 7.13 2.21 -18.17
N ALA A 318 8.43 2.42 -18.02
CA ALA A 318 9.01 3.26 -16.97
C ALA A 318 8.51 4.72 -17.04
N ASN A 319 8.45 5.28 -18.25
CA ASN A 319 7.93 6.62 -18.47
C ASN A 319 6.41 6.67 -18.16
N ASN A 320 5.65 5.67 -18.59
CA ASN A 320 4.22 5.56 -18.32
C ASN A 320 3.95 5.41 -16.81
N ALA A 321 4.79 4.66 -16.10
CA ALA A 321 4.72 4.43 -14.65
C ALA A 321 4.71 5.74 -13.86
N LYS A 322 5.66 6.62 -14.15
CA LYS A 322 5.77 7.91 -13.49
C LYS A 322 4.52 8.76 -13.72
N ASN A 323 4.13 8.90 -15.00
CA ASN A 323 2.95 9.69 -15.38
C ASN A 323 1.67 9.19 -14.70
N ASN A 324 1.49 7.87 -14.59
CA ASN A 324 0.35 7.28 -13.91
C ASN A 324 0.28 7.68 -12.43
N ILE A 325 1.39 7.55 -11.70
CA ILE A 325 1.41 7.89 -10.27
C ILE A 325 1.23 9.40 -10.05
N GLU A 326 1.90 10.24 -10.82
CA GLU A 326 1.78 11.69 -10.74
C GLU A 326 0.35 12.16 -11.00
N SER A 327 -0.28 11.64 -12.05
CA SER A 327 -1.62 12.08 -12.46
C SER A 327 -2.74 11.52 -11.59
N ASN A 328 -2.63 10.28 -11.09
CA ASN A 328 -3.74 9.57 -10.46
C ASN A 328 -3.57 9.34 -8.96
N PHE A 329 -2.34 9.25 -8.48
CA PHE A 329 -2.05 8.81 -7.11
C PHE A 329 -1.07 9.75 -6.37
N SER A 330 -0.97 11.02 -6.75
CA SER A 330 -0.16 12.00 -6.02
C SER A 330 -0.75 12.36 -4.66
N LEU A 331 0.06 12.93 -3.76
CA LEU A 331 -0.42 13.50 -2.49
C LEU A 331 -1.41 14.64 -2.72
N GLU A 332 -1.26 15.40 -3.80
CA GLU A 332 -2.17 16.48 -4.21
C GLU A 332 -3.56 15.94 -4.55
N ASN A 333 -3.64 14.79 -5.25
CA ASN A 333 -4.89 14.11 -5.54
C ASN A 333 -5.56 13.61 -4.26
N LEU A 334 -4.79 12.96 -3.36
CA LEU A 334 -5.28 12.56 -2.06
C LEU A 334 -5.79 13.75 -1.25
N ALA A 335 -5.04 14.86 -1.22
CA ALA A 335 -5.41 16.09 -0.53
C ALA A 335 -6.72 16.69 -1.06
N THR A 336 -6.90 16.68 -2.38
CA THR A 336 -8.11 17.17 -3.03
C THR A 336 -9.32 16.31 -2.70
N ASN A 337 -9.19 14.98 -2.74
CA ASN A 337 -10.26 14.04 -2.42
C ASN A 337 -10.66 14.11 -0.94
N LEU A 338 -9.68 14.21 -0.04
CA LEU A 338 -9.96 14.42 1.40
C LEU A 338 -10.65 15.77 1.65
N SER A 339 -10.24 16.83 0.96
CA SER A 339 -10.86 18.16 1.12
C SER A 339 -12.30 18.19 0.65
N LYS A 340 -12.65 17.51 -0.43
CA LYS A 340 -14.06 17.35 -0.87
C LYS A 340 -14.88 16.67 0.21
N LEU A 341 -14.42 15.52 0.73
CA LEU A 341 -15.11 14.76 1.77
C LEU A 341 -15.34 15.57 3.06
N ILE A 342 -14.44 16.50 3.39
CA ILE A 342 -14.52 17.34 4.59
C ILE A 342 -15.58 18.46 4.44
N ASN A 343 -15.89 18.87 3.23
CA ASN A 343 -16.79 19.97 2.91
C ASN A 343 -18.23 19.51 2.60
N GLU A 344 -18.42 18.20 2.38
CA GLU A 344 -19.73 17.54 2.35
C GLU A 344 -20.27 17.27 3.77
#